data_52e4f998ff91bf3c323feff47482e02e
#
_entry.id   52e4f998ff91bf3c323feff47482e02e
#
_cell.length_a   1.000
_cell.length_b   1.000
_cell.length_c   1.000
_cell.angle_alpha   90.00
_cell.angle_beta   90.00
_cell.angle_gamma   90.00
#
_symmetry.space_group_name_H-M   'P 1'
#
loop_
_entity.id
_entity.type
_entity.pdbx_description
1 polymer ?
#
loop_
_entity_poly.entity_id
_entity_poly.type
_entity_poly.pdbx_seq_one_letter_code
_entity_poly.pdbx_strand_id
1 'polypeptide(L)'
;MLIERKKSLLLVVDVQEKLAPAIFEGEAAIKNNVRLLTGARQLGIPSFISEQYVRGLGSSVGEIRHAATVETAGATVDATFFEKMHFSCAAEAGVLDMLRASGRQQVLLTGMEAHVCVLQTALGLLEAGFDVFLIADATSSRTPANRDAAIERLRHCGVHIVTTEMVLFEWLHQAGTEEFRAMLPLIK
;
A
#
# COMPACT_ATOMS: atom_id res chain seq x y z
N MET A 1 -9.99 15.01 -3.91
CA MET A 1 -9.00 14.82 -5.01
C MET A 1 -9.15 13.39 -5.52
N LEU A 2 -9.12 13.15 -6.84
CA LEU A 2 -9.10 11.81 -7.41
C LEU A 2 -7.65 11.27 -7.45
N ILE A 3 -7.54 9.94 -7.39
CA ILE A 3 -6.28 9.23 -7.59
C ILE A 3 -5.97 9.20 -9.09
N GLU A 4 -4.78 9.68 -9.47
CA GLU A 4 -4.34 9.67 -10.86
C GLU A 4 -3.22 8.65 -11.05
N ARG A 5 -3.41 7.67 -11.95
CA ARG A 5 -2.42 6.63 -12.26
C ARG A 5 -1.00 7.19 -12.46
N LYS A 6 -0.87 8.30 -13.19
CA LYS A 6 0.43 8.92 -13.50
C LYS A 6 1.09 9.64 -12.32
N LYS A 7 0.34 9.91 -11.25
CA LYS A 7 0.83 10.56 -10.04
C LYS A 7 0.97 9.59 -8.87
N SER A 8 0.48 8.35 -9.01
CA SER A 8 0.40 7.37 -7.94
C SER A 8 1.67 6.55 -7.80
N LEU A 9 2.01 6.24 -6.55
CA LEU A 9 2.83 5.09 -6.15
C LEU A 9 2.08 4.32 -5.06
N LEU A 10 2.34 3.01 -4.95
CA LEU A 10 1.80 2.14 -3.91
C LEU A 10 2.87 1.88 -2.86
N LEU A 11 2.55 2.06 -1.56
CA LEU A 11 3.41 1.72 -0.43
C LEU A 11 2.70 0.71 0.47
N VAL A 12 3.19 -0.53 0.48
CA VAL A 12 2.70 -1.62 1.33
C VAL A 12 3.59 -1.73 2.57
N VAL A 13 3.01 -1.55 3.75
CA VAL A 13 3.75 -1.48 5.01
C VAL A 13 3.62 -2.79 5.78
N ASP A 14 4.76 -3.46 6.01
CA ASP A 14 5.00 -4.52 7.00
C ASP A 14 3.99 -5.69 7.01
N VAL A 15 3.55 -6.16 5.87
CA VAL A 15 2.68 -7.35 5.76
C VAL A 15 3.53 -8.61 5.87
N GLN A 16 3.99 -8.93 7.11
CA GLN A 16 5.03 -9.91 7.39
C GLN A 16 4.52 -11.17 8.07
N GLU A 17 5.27 -12.28 7.90
CA GLU A 17 4.89 -13.65 8.29
C GLU A 17 4.51 -13.81 9.76
N LYS A 18 5.24 -13.17 10.68
CA LYS A 18 4.98 -13.28 12.13
C LYS A 18 4.01 -12.24 12.65
N LEU A 19 3.72 -11.19 11.89
CA LEU A 19 2.77 -10.15 12.25
C LEU A 19 1.36 -10.46 11.73
N ALA A 20 1.24 -10.83 10.48
CA ALA A 20 -0.03 -11.04 9.78
C ALA A 20 -1.01 -12.01 10.49
N PRO A 21 -0.57 -13.14 11.09
CA PRO A 21 -1.50 -14.05 11.77
C PRO A 21 -2.21 -13.47 12.99
N ALA A 22 -1.67 -12.40 13.60
CA ALA A 22 -2.27 -11.74 14.76
C ALA A 22 -3.23 -10.59 14.38
N ILE A 23 -3.35 -10.27 13.10
CA ILE A 23 -4.08 -9.11 12.61
C ILE A 23 -5.57 -9.44 12.41
N PHE A 24 -6.43 -8.57 12.94
CA PHE A 24 -7.87 -8.64 12.72
C PHE A 24 -8.19 -8.52 11.21
N GLU A 25 -8.96 -9.46 10.67
CA GLU A 25 -9.25 -9.55 9.23
C GLU A 25 -7.98 -9.54 8.34
N GLY A 26 -6.86 -10.09 8.85
CA GLY A 26 -5.57 -10.06 8.19
C GLY A 26 -5.57 -10.71 6.81
N GLU A 27 -6.26 -11.83 6.63
CA GLU A 27 -6.39 -12.50 5.33
C GLU A 27 -7.10 -11.64 4.28
N ALA A 28 -8.17 -10.93 4.68
CA ALA A 28 -8.89 -10.01 3.80
C ALA A 28 -8.00 -8.82 3.39
N ALA A 29 -7.25 -8.26 4.36
CA ALA A 29 -6.29 -7.19 4.09
C ALA A 29 -5.16 -7.66 3.15
N ILE A 30 -4.60 -8.87 3.36
CA ILE A 30 -3.59 -9.45 2.46
C ILE A 30 -4.15 -9.61 1.05
N LYS A 31 -5.35 -10.17 0.90
CA LYS A 31 -6.01 -10.33 -0.40
C LYS A 31 -6.17 -9.00 -1.14
N ASN A 32 -6.55 -7.94 -0.44
CA ASN A 32 -6.67 -6.61 -1.04
C ASN A 32 -5.31 -6.01 -1.40
N ASN A 33 -4.27 -6.22 -0.59
CA ASN A 33 -2.91 -5.83 -0.94
C ASN A 33 -2.40 -6.56 -2.20
N VAL A 34 -2.71 -7.85 -2.36
CA VAL A 34 -2.39 -8.62 -3.58
C VAL A 34 -3.09 -8.04 -4.79
N ARG A 35 -4.39 -7.69 -4.69
CA ARG A 35 -5.15 -7.03 -5.77
C ARG A 35 -4.51 -5.71 -6.18
N LEU A 36 -4.13 -4.89 -5.20
CA LEU A 36 -3.48 -3.59 -5.44
C LEU A 36 -2.12 -3.73 -6.10
N LEU A 37 -1.26 -4.64 -5.61
CA LEU A 37 0.05 -4.91 -6.21
C LEU A 37 -0.07 -5.43 -7.64
N THR A 38 -1.00 -6.37 -7.87
CA THR A 38 -1.26 -6.90 -9.22
C THR A 38 -1.75 -5.79 -10.16
N GLY A 39 -2.69 -4.97 -9.71
CA GLY A 39 -3.22 -3.85 -10.49
C GLY A 39 -2.16 -2.77 -10.75
N ALA A 40 -1.39 -2.40 -9.75
CA ALA A 40 -0.29 -1.44 -9.88
C ALA A 40 0.72 -1.90 -10.92
N ARG A 41 1.10 -3.17 -10.88
CA ARG A 41 2.04 -3.78 -11.82
C ARG A 41 1.50 -3.79 -13.26
N GLN A 42 0.26 -4.20 -13.47
CA GLN A 42 -0.38 -4.19 -14.79
C GLN A 42 -0.46 -2.78 -15.38
N LEU A 43 -0.62 -1.77 -14.54
CA LEU A 43 -0.74 -0.38 -14.95
C LEU A 43 0.60 0.39 -14.94
N GLY A 44 1.72 -0.26 -14.59
CA GLY A 44 3.05 0.37 -14.53
C GLY A 44 3.17 1.42 -13.41
N ILE A 45 2.51 1.18 -12.28
CA ILE A 45 2.57 2.05 -11.10
C ILE A 45 3.68 1.55 -10.18
N PRO A 46 4.66 2.40 -9.80
CA PRO A 46 5.72 2.01 -8.89
C PRO A 46 5.17 1.53 -7.55
N SER A 47 5.69 0.40 -7.06
CA SER A 47 5.29 -0.18 -5.78
C SER A 47 6.50 -0.36 -4.87
N PHE A 48 6.32 -0.04 -3.59
CA PHE A 48 7.34 -0.14 -2.54
C PHE A 48 6.76 -0.97 -1.40
N ILE A 49 7.58 -1.86 -0.82
CA ILE A 49 7.16 -2.77 0.24
C ILE A 49 8.18 -2.67 1.37
N SER A 50 7.71 -2.25 2.56
CA SER A 50 8.57 -2.21 3.74
C SER A 50 8.52 -3.51 4.52
N GLU A 51 9.67 -3.85 5.14
CA GLU A 51 9.81 -4.96 6.07
C GLU A 51 10.43 -4.44 7.38
N GLN A 52 9.64 -4.44 8.46
CA GLN A 52 10.08 -4.02 9.79
C GLN A 52 10.90 -5.12 10.44
N TYR A 53 12.14 -4.80 10.89
CA TYR A 53 12.94 -5.69 11.75
C TYR A 53 12.83 -7.17 11.33
N VAL A 54 13.32 -7.51 10.15
CA VAL A 54 13.14 -8.85 9.50
C VAL A 54 13.57 -10.02 10.40
N ARG A 55 14.63 -9.85 11.21
CA ARG A 55 15.05 -10.89 12.18
C ARG A 55 13.96 -11.23 13.19
N GLY A 56 13.13 -10.25 13.56
CA GLY A 56 12.04 -10.43 14.52
C GLY A 56 10.72 -10.86 13.87
N LEU A 57 10.31 -10.20 12.81
CA LEU A 57 8.98 -10.34 12.20
C LEU A 57 8.92 -11.26 10.97
N GLY A 58 10.09 -11.71 10.49
CA GLY A 58 10.16 -12.48 9.25
C GLY A 58 10.06 -11.58 8.01
N SER A 59 10.04 -12.19 6.84
CA SER A 59 9.83 -11.49 5.57
C SER A 59 8.35 -11.19 5.34
N SER A 60 8.05 -10.42 4.30
CA SER A 60 6.69 -10.27 3.78
C SER A 60 6.08 -11.63 3.48
N VAL A 61 4.78 -11.80 3.73
CA VAL A 61 4.06 -13.07 3.47
C VAL A 61 4.18 -13.48 2.00
N GLY A 62 4.11 -14.79 1.74
CA GLY A 62 4.34 -15.38 0.43
C GLY A 62 3.47 -14.77 -0.67
N GLU A 63 2.20 -14.47 -0.38
CA GLU A 63 1.25 -13.86 -1.31
C GLU A 63 1.69 -12.47 -1.77
N ILE A 64 2.21 -11.64 -0.86
CA ILE A 64 2.74 -10.31 -1.17
C ILE A 64 3.99 -10.43 -2.04
N ARG A 65 4.94 -11.29 -1.65
CA ARG A 65 6.16 -11.52 -2.44
C ARG A 65 5.85 -12.04 -3.83
N HIS A 66 4.91 -12.96 -3.96
CA HIS A 66 4.46 -13.48 -5.24
C HIS A 66 3.84 -12.38 -6.11
N ALA A 67 2.90 -11.59 -5.59
CA ALA A 67 2.26 -10.50 -6.33
C ALA A 67 3.25 -9.40 -6.76
N ALA A 68 4.31 -9.20 -5.97
CA ALA A 68 5.34 -8.19 -6.22
C ALA A 68 6.33 -8.58 -7.34
N THR A 69 6.52 -9.89 -7.62
CA THR A 69 7.62 -10.39 -8.46
C THR A 69 7.20 -11.26 -9.65
N VAL A 70 5.95 -11.78 -9.66
CA VAL A 70 5.51 -12.67 -10.75
C VAL A 70 5.41 -11.94 -12.07
N GLU A 71 6.08 -12.47 -13.10
CA GLU A 71 5.94 -12.01 -14.47
C GLU A 71 4.49 -12.17 -14.94
N THR A 72 3.78 -11.08 -15.06
CA THR A 72 2.48 -11.02 -15.73
C THR A 72 2.71 -10.50 -17.15
N ALA A 73 2.09 -11.08 -18.16
CA ALA A 73 2.23 -10.62 -19.54
C ALA A 73 1.90 -9.11 -19.63
N GLY A 74 2.89 -8.31 -20.03
CA GLY A 74 2.78 -6.85 -20.11
C GLY A 74 3.15 -6.07 -18.85
N ALA A 75 3.53 -6.72 -17.74
CA ALA A 75 4.00 -6.03 -16.54
C ALA A 75 5.43 -5.49 -16.72
N THR A 76 5.64 -4.25 -16.34
CA THR A 76 6.88 -3.51 -16.65
C THR A 76 7.71 -3.11 -15.43
N VAL A 77 7.21 -3.27 -14.21
CA VAL A 77 7.89 -2.78 -13.00
C VAL A 77 7.72 -3.75 -11.83
N ASP A 78 8.82 -4.26 -11.31
CA ASP A 78 8.86 -5.02 -10.06
C ASP A 78 8.73 -4.07 -8.85
N ALA A 79 8.17 -4.58 -7.75
CA ALA A 79 8.11 -3.81 -6.52
C ALA A 79 9.50 -3.75 -5.86
N THR A 80 9.81 -2.60 -5.24
CA THR A 80 11.04 -2.39 -4.49
C THR A 80 10.81 -2.73 -3.02
N PHE A 81 11.56 -3.71 -2.49
CA PHE A 81 11.57 -4.03 -1.06
C PHE A 81 12.64 -3.23 -0.33
N PHE A 82 12.33 -2.81 0.91
CA PHE A 82 13.29 -2.20 1.80
C PHE A 82 13.03 -2.57 3.26
N GLU A 83 14.09 -2.71 4.05
CA GLU A 83 14.01 -2.93 5.48
C GLU A 83 13.99 -1.61 6.24
N LYS A 84 13.37 -1.60 7.43
CA LYS A 84 13.37 -0.45 8.33
C LYS A 84 13.39 -0.87 9.80
N MET A 85 13.92 0.02 10.63
CA MET A 85 13.91 -0.10 12.09
C MET A 85 12.96 0.91 12.73
N HIS A 86 12.78 2.09 12.15
CA HIS A 86 11.77 3.05 12.58
C HIS A 86 10.36 2.53 12.25
N PHE A 87 9.38 2.85 13.08
CA PHE A 87 7.99 2.52 12.76
C PHE A 87 7.51 3.26 11.51
N SER A 88 7.83 4.54 11.40
CA SER A 88 7.55 5.32 10.20
C SER A 88 8.53 5.00 9.07
N CYS A 89 8.02 4.64 7.88
CA CYS A 89 8.85 4.57 6.67
C CYS A 89 9.48 5.93 6.33
N ALA A 90 8.79 7.03 6.59
CA ALA A 90 9.29 8.37 6.29
C ALA A 90 10.47 8.79 7.20
N ALA A 91 10.65 8.14 8.35
CA ALA A 91 11.79 8.38 9.25
C ALA A 91 13.01 7.52 8.92
N GLU A 92 12.87 6.53 8.04
CA GLU A 92 13.98 5.68 7.63
C GLU A 92 14.85 6.37 6.60
N ALA A 93 16.17 6.26 6.77
CA ALA A 93 17.14 6.95 5.93
C ALA A 93 16.99 6.56 4.45
N GLY A 94 16.92 7.55 3.56
CA GLY A 94 16.85 7.37 2.10
C GLY A 94 15.45 7.00 1.56
N VAL A 95 14.47 6.65 2.40
CA VAL A 95 13.14 6.24 1.94
C VAL A 95 12.40 7.40 1.26
N LEU A 96 12.39 8.58 1.85
CA LEU A 96 11.75 9.75 1.22
C LEU A 96 12.39 10.09 -0.14
N ASP A 97 13.69 9.97 -0.26
CA ASP A 97 14.39 10.23 -1.53
C ASP A 97 14.06 9.15 -2.58
N MET A 98 13.97 7.90 -2.16
CA MET A 98 13.54 6.80 -3.02
C MET A 98 12.11 7.00 -3.54
N LEU A 99 11.17 7.41 -2.68
CA LEU A 99 9.79 7.70 -3.08
C LEU A 99 9.73 8.91 -4.05
N ARG A 100 10.47 10.00 -3.75
CA ARG A 100 10.57 11.19 -4.63
C ARG A 100 11.19 10.87 -5.99
N ALA A 101 12.19 9.98 -6.03
CA ALA A 101 12.83 9.55 -7.27
C ALA A 101 11.85 8.85 -8.24
N SER A 102 10.73 8.32 -7.74
CA SER A 102 9.67 7.79 -8.60
C SER A 102 8.95 8.86 -9.43
N GLY A 103 9.10 10.14 -9.09
CA GLY A 103 8.39 11.26 -9.71
C GLY A 103 6.89 11.30 -9.41
N ARG A 104 6.44 10.58 -8.36
CA ARG A 104 5.02 10.45 -7.99
C ARG A 104 4.72 11.24 -6.73
N GLN A 105 3.56 11.90 -6.71
CA GLN A 105 3.12 12.77 -5.61
C GLN A 105 2.05 12.13 -4.72
N GLN A 106 1.25 11.22 -5.28
CA GLN A 106 0.17 10.54 -4.57
C GLN A 106 0.67 9.20 -4.02
N VAL A 107 0.69 9.05 -2.69
CA VAL A 107 1.07 7.80 -2.03
C VAL A 107 -0.19 7.05 -1.60
N LEU A 108 -0.40 5.88 -2.20
CA LEU A 108 -1.44 4.95 -1.82
C LEU A 108 -0.86 4.02 -0.76
N LEU A 109 -1.30 4.20 0.48
CA LEU A 109 -0.73 3.56 1.67
C LEU A 109 -1.62 2.42 2.15
N THR A 110 -1.00 1.28 2.43
CA THR A 110 -1.65 0.07 2.95
C THR A 110 -0.80 -0.63 4.00
N GLY A 111 -1.31 -1.70 4.59
CA GLY A 111 -0.52 -2.65 5.39
C GLY A 111 -0.81 -2.69 6.87
N MET A 112 0.20 -2.97 7.69
CA MET A 112 0.07 -3.33 9.12
C MET A 112 1.17 -2.66 9.95
N GLU A 113 0.93 -2.29 11.22
CA GLU A 113 -0.38 -2.12 11.83
C GLU A 113 -0.87 -0.68 11.59
N ALA A 114 -2.16 -0.53 11.34
CA ALA A 114 -2.79 0.76 11.07
C ALA A 114 -2.43 1.85 12.10
N HIS A 115 -2.44 1.51 13.39
CA HIS A 115 -2.21 2.44 14.50
C HIS A 115 -0.73 2.65 14.89
N VAL A 116 0.19 1.93 14.24
CA VAL A 116 1.65 2.05 14.51
C VAL A 116 2.38 2.49 13.25
N CYS A 117 2.83 1.54 12.44
CA CYS A 117 3.69 1.82 11.28
C CYS A 117 2.96 2.61 10.19
N VAL A 118 1.72 2.23 9.88
CA VAL A 118 0.93 2.92 8.85
C VAL A 118 0.60 4.35 9.26
N LEU A 119 0.10 4.55 10.49
CA LEU A 119 -0.22 5.88 11.02
C LEU A 119 0.99 6.82 10.97
N GLN A 120 2.13 6.37 11.53
CA GLN A 120 3.33 7.20 11.61
C GLN A 120 3.92 7.48 10.22
N THR A 121 3.84 6.50 9.31
CA THR A 121 4.26 6.68 7.91
C THR A 121 3.37 7.71 7.22
N ALA A 122 2.05 7.60 7.35
CA ALA A 122 1.11 8.53 6.74
C ALA A 122 1.36 9.98 7.17
N LEU A 123 1.55 10.21 8.47
CA LEU A 123 1.81 11.55 9.00
C LEU A 123 3.16 12.10 8.52
N GLY A 124 4.21 11.27 8.53
CA GLY A 124 5.53 11.70 8.02
C GLY A 124 5.53 11.98 6.51
N LEU A 125 4.72 11.25 5.73
CA LEU A 125 4.55 11.53 4.29
C LEU A 125 3.79 12.83 4.04
N LEU A 126 2.76 13.14 4.83
CA LEU A 126 2.07 14.44 4.76
C LEU A 126 3.02 15.59 5.07
N GLU A 127 3.83 15.48 6.15
CA GLU A 127 4.86 16.48 6.50
C GLU A 127 5.91 16.65 5.39
N ALA A 128 6.23 15.57 4.67
CA ALA A 128 7.14 15.59 3.52
C ALA A 128 6.51 16.15 2.24
N GLY A 129 5.22 16.52 2.27
CA GLY A 129 4.49 17.17 1.19
C GLY A 129 3.81 16.23 0.20
N PHE A 130 3.67 14.93 0.49
CA PHE A 130 2.92 14.00 -0.36
C PHE A 130 1.41 14.10 -0.13
N ASP A 131 0.64 13.82 -1.17
CA ASP A 131 -0.80 13.53 -1.07
C ASP A 131 -1.00 12.08 -0.61
N VAL A 132 -1.54 11.85 0.58
CA VAL A 132 -1.62 10.50 1.15
C VAL A 132 -3.05 9.96 1.09
N PHE A 133 -3.19 8.77 0.51
CA PHE A 133 -4.43 8.01 0.43
C PHE A 133 -4.28 6.71 1.22
N LEU A 134 -5.01 6.56 2.32
CA LEU A 134 -5.05 5.31 3.07
C LEU A 134 -6.13 4.38 2.51
N ILE A 135 -5.75 3.17 2.13
CA ILE A 135 -6.67 2.16 1.62
C ILE A 135 -7.17 1.34 2.81
N ALA A 136 -8.37 1.66 3.29
CA ALA A 136 -8.89 1.21 4.58
C ALA A 136 -9.13 -0.31 4.65
N ASP A 137 -9.59 -0.93 3.56
CA ASP A 137 -9.86 -2.37 3.47
C ASP A 137 -8.62 -3.22 3.13
N ALA A 138 -7.48 -2.57 2.86
CA ALA A 138 -6.17 -3.19 2.72
C ALA A 138 -5.23 -2.89 3.91
N THR A 139 -5.77 -2.25 4.97
CA THR A 139 -5.05 -1.84 6.18
C THR A 139 -5.75 -2.38 7.41
N SER A 140 -4.99 -2.98 8.35
CA SER A 140 -5.57 -3.48 9.59
C SER A 140 -4.60 -3.41 10.78
N SER A 141 -5.08 -3.82 11.94
CA SER A 141 -4.37 -3.89 13.22
C SER A 141 -4.77 -5.16 13.98
N ARG A 142 -4.10 -5.47 15.09
CA ARG A 142 -4.44 -6.62 15.93
C ARG A 142 -5.86 -6.55 16.53
N THR A 143 -6.41 -5.36 16.69
CA THR A 143 -7.78 -5.16 17.16
C THR A 143 -8.53 -4.18 16.27
N PRO A 144 -9.86 -4.36 16.07
CA PRO A 144 -10.67 -3.42 15.31
C PRO A 144 -10.65 -2.01 15.93
N ALA A 145 -10.65 -1.89 17.24
CA ALA A 145 -10.60 -0.59 17.91
C ALA A 145 -9.35 0.23 17.56
N ASN A 146 -8.18 -0.41 17.49
CA ASN A 146 -6.93 0.25 17.09
C ASN A 146 -6.94 0.64 15.61
N ARG A 147 -7.48 -0.22 14.73
CA ARG A 147 -7.64 0.08 13.30
C ARG A 147 -8.54 1.30 13.11
N ASP A 148 -9.71 1.29 13.72
CA ASP A 148 -10.73 2.31 13.53
C ASP A 148 -10.27 3.66 14.10
N ALA A 149 -9.65 3.68 15.28
CA ALA A 149 -9.08 4.89 15.86
C ALA A 149 -7.97 5.49 14.98
N ALA A 150 -7.14 4.64 14.36
CA ALA A 150 -6.09 5.10 13.45
C ALA A 150 -6.67 5.72 12.18
N ILE A 151 -7.66 5.07 11.55
CA ILE A 151 -8.32 5.57 10.34
C ILE A 151 -9.02 6.89 10.63
N GLU A 152 -9.73 7.00 11.75
CA GLU A 152 -10.40 8.23 12.15
C GLU A 152 -9.40 9.37 12.36
N ARG A 153 -8.31 9.11 13.11
CA ARG A 153 -7.24 10.10 13.33
C ARG A 153 -6.63 10.56 12.01
N LEU A 154 -6.29 9.64 11.10
CA LEU A 154 -5.69 9.97 9.82
C LEU A 154 -6.62 10.82 8.96
N ARG A 155 -7.92 10.52 8.95
CA ARG A 155 -8.94 11.33 8.27
C ARG A 155 -8.93 12.79 8.75
N HIS A 156 -8.87 13.00 10.07
CA HIS A 156 -8.79 14.34 10.66
C HIS A 156 -7.47 15.07 10.37
N CYS A 157 -6.39 14.32 10.11
CA CYS A 157 -5.10 14.89 9.73
C CYS A 157 -4.98 15.20 8.23
N GLY A 158 -6.02 14.99 7.42
CA GLY A 158 -6.01 15.31 5.99
C GLY A 158 -5.63 14.14 5.07
N VAL A 159 -5.50 12.92 5.61
CA VAL A 159 -5.33 11.71 4.78
C VAL A 159 -6.66 11.35 4.11
N HIS A 160 -6.63 11.10 2.82
CA HIS A 160 -7.78 10.63 2.06
C HIS A 160 -8.04 9.14 2.36
N ILE A 161 -9.24 8.80 2.81
CA ILE A 161 -9.61 7.42 3.11
C ILE A 161 -10.38 6.86 1.92
N VAL A 162 -9.85 5.78 1.34
CA VAL A 162 -10.38 5.11 0.15
C VAL A 162 -10.44 3.59 0.37
N THR A 163 -11.04 2.87 -0.57
CA THR A 163 -11.04 1.40 -0.60
C THR A 163 -10.26 0.88 -1.80
N THR A 164 -9.90 -0.39 -1.77
CA THR A 164 -9.25 -1.09 -2.90
C THR A 164 -10.01 -0.89 -4.20
N GLU A 165 -11.33 -1.03 -4.17
CA GLU A 165 -12.17 -0.89 -5.37
C GLU A 165 -12.16 0.55 -5.90
N MET A 166 -12.25 1.58 -5.03
CA MET A 166 -12.10 2.98 -5.43
C MET A 166 -10.79 3.21 -6.17
N VAL A 167 -9.67 2.73 -5.61
CA VAL A 167 -8.34 2.88 -6.20
C VAL A 167 -8.27 2.26 -7.59
N LEU A 168 -8.73 1.01 -7.75
CA LEU A 168 -8.68 0.30 -9.02
C LEU A 168 -9.51 1.02 -10.11
N PHE A 169 -10.70 1.52 -9.76
CA PHE A 169 -11.53 2.28 -10.69
C PHE A 169 -10.96 3.66 -11.02
N GLU A 170 -10.39 4.35 -10.05
CA GLU A 170 -9.76 5.67 -10.29
C GLU A 170 -8.49 5.53 -11.15
N TRP A 171 -7.69 4.49 -10.98
CA TRP A 171 -6.56 4.20 -11.86
C TRP A 171 -6.96 3.91 -13.31
N LEU A 172 -8.10 3.24 -13.49
CA LEU A 172 -8.64 2.90 -14.82
C LEU A 172 -9.29 4.08 -15.53
N HIS A 173 -9.93 4.97 -14.76
CA HIS A 173 -10.58 6.20 -15.21
C HIS A 173 -11.73 6.01 -16.22
N GLN A 174 -11.70 4.96 -17.06
CA GLN A 174 -12.68 4.73 -18.13
C GLN A 174 -13.00 3.23 -18.28
N ALA A 175 -14.29 2.93 -18.44
CA ALA A 175 -14.76 1.58 -18.78
C ALA A 175 -14.52 1.23 -20.26
N GLY A 176 -14.55 -0.08 -20.57
CA GLY A 176 -14.53 -0.58 -21.95
C GLY A 176 -13.16 -0.65 -22.61
N THR A 177 -12.08 -0.20 -21.97
CA THR A 177 -10.70 -0.32 -22.44
C THR A 177 -10.18 -1.75 -22.32
N GLU A 178 -9.06 -2.08 -22.97
CA GLU A 178 -8.37 -3.36 -22.76
C GLU A 178 -7.86 -3.50 -21.32
N GLU A 179 -7.31 -2.43 -20.77
CA GLU A 179 -6.86 -2.37 -19.37
C GLU A 179 -8.02 -2.63 -18.40
N PHE A 180 -9.19 -2.00 -18.62
CA PHE A 180 -10.39 -2.27 -17.82
C PHE A 180 -10.78 -3.76 -17.85
N ARG A 181 -10.78 -4.41 -19.02
CA ARG A 181 -11.10 -5.84 -19.14
C ARG A 181 -10.07 -6.71 -18.40
N ALA A 182 -8.78 -6.37 -18.50
CA ALA A 182 -7.71 -7.09 -17.81
C ALA A 182 -7.80 -6.96 -16.29
N MET A 183 -8.32 -5.84 -15.78
CA MET A 183 -8.47 -5.57 -14.34
C MET A 183 -9.77 -6.14 -13.74
N LEU A 184 -10.76 -6.52 -14.54
CA LEU A 184 -12.04 -7.06 -14.03
C LEU A 184 -11.92 -8.22 -13.03
N PRO A 185 -10.98 -9.18 -13.19
CA PRO A 185 -10.78 -10.25 -12.20
C PRO A 185 -10.32 -9.76 -10.82
N LEU A 186 -9.72 -8.57 -10.75
CA LEU A 186 -9.28 -7.96 -9.49
C LEU A 186 -10.41 -7.21 -8.79
N ILE A 187 -11.46 -6.84 -9.52
CA ILE A 187 -12.59 -6.05 -9.02
C ILE A 187 -13.73 -6.97 -8.55
N LYS A 188 -13.89 -8.10 -9.18
CA LYS A 188 -14.88 -9.14 -8.83
C LYS A 188 -14.30 -10.10 -7.79
#